data_d0ae75c7000c77b49cdcffb661cf17d1
#
_entry.id   d0ae75c7000c77b49cdcffb661cf17d1
#
_cell.length_a   1.000
_cell.length_b   1.000
_cell.length_c   1.000
_cell.angle_alpha   90.00
_cell.angle_beta   90.00
_cell.angle_gamma   90.00
#
_symmetry.space_group_name_H-M   'P 1'
#
loop_
_entity.id
_entity.type
_entity.pdbx_description
1 polymer ?
#
loop_
_entity_poly.entity_id
_entity_poly.type
_entity_poly.pdbx_seq_one_letter_code
_entity_poly.pdbx_strand_id
1 'polypeptide(L)'
;MGKVDKVVNVGAALSHPTVRFRQRMPDESGDQVDEMDFTVDHLPGVRRFVAAHARRCGLDEDSVGDLVIAVNEIATNGVRHGSPKAELHMWASEGRVFAEIRDEGRWVPSAAGDTPPASDAEGGMGLWVTRQICSAVHIIAGERGTIVRLEMPLPSRYV
;
A
#
# COMPACT_ATOMS: atom_id res chain seq x y z
N MET A 1 -7.07 19.14 -7.62
CA MET A 1 -6.99 18.78 -6.19
C MET A 1 -5.74 17.94 -5.99
N GLY A 2 -4.77 18.47 -5.26
CA GLY A 2 -3.48 17.82 -5.08
C GLY A 2 -3.60 16.50 -4.32
N LYS A 3 -2.99 15.45 -4.87
CA LYS A 3 -2.78 14.21 -4.14
C LYS A 3 -1.90 14.50 -2.93
N VAL A 4 -2.34 14.12 -1.76
CA VAL A 4 -1.53 14.28 -0.55
C VAL A 4 -0.64 13.05 -0.42
N ASP A 5 0.50 13.09 -1.10
CA ASP A 5 1.52 12.07 -0.93
C ASP A 5 2.32 12.40 0.32
N LYS A 6 2.21 11.57 1.31
CA LYS A 6 2.97 11.74 2.54
C LYS A 6 4.00 10.62 2.64
N VAL A 7 5.22 10.90 2.24
CA VAL A 7 6.36 10.06 2.57
C VAL A 7 6.84 10.47 3.96
N VAL A 8 6.63 9.60 4.92
CA VAL A 8 7.17 9.82 6.25
C VAL A 8 8.39 8.93 6.40
N ASN A 9 9.56 9.49 6.17
CA ASN A 9 10.81 8.82 6.52
C ASN A 9 11.04 9.03 8.02
N VAL A 10 10.88 7.98 8.79
CA VAL A 10 11.05 8.05 10.23
C VAL A 10 12.42 7.48 10.60
N GLY A 11 13.50 8.17 10.17
CA GLY A 11 14.82 7.92 10.73
C GLY A 11 14.78 8.14 12.25
N ALA A 12 15.72 7.72 12.97
CA ALA A 12 16.06 7.93 14.40
C ALA A 12 14.95 8.25 15.45
N ALA A 13 13.78 8.72 15.08
CA ALA A 13 12.66 9.02 16.00
C ALA A 13 11.71 7.86 16.24
N LEU A 14 12.17 6.67 15.99
CA LEU A 14 11.39 5.43 15.91
C LEU A 14 11.11 4.74 17.23
N SER A 15 11.05 5.48 18.31
CA SER A 15 10.50 4.84 19.51
C SER A 15 9.04 4.42 19.30
N HIS A 16 8.27 5.04 18.37
CA HIS A 16 6.83 4.81 18.32
C HIS A 16 6.05 5.01 16.99
N PRO A 17 6.61 4.96 15.78
CA PRO A 17 5.77 5.13 14.58
C PRO A 17 4.88 3.92 14.30
N THR A 18 5.32 2.73 14.66
CA THR A 18 4.52 1.51 14.55
C THR A 18 3.28 1.56 15.45
N VAL A 19 3.41 2.23 16.61
CA VAL A 19 2.30 2.41 17.55
C VAL A 19 1.24 3.35 16.98
N ARG A 20 1.63 4.43 16.31
CA ARG A 20 0.69 5.35 15.67
C ARG A 20 -0.06 4.74 14.50
N PHE A 21 0.59 3.84 13.75
CA PHE A 21 -0.07 3.12 12.66
C PHE A 21 -0.98 2.01 13.18
N ARG A 22 -0.59 1.33 14.27
CA ARG A 22 -1.46 0.38 14.97
C ARG A 22 -2.69 1.05 15.57
N GLN A 23 -2.57 2.29 16.05
CA GLN A 23 -3.71 3.06 16.58
C GLN A 23 -4.74 3.45 15.53
N ARG A 24 -4.43 3.26 14.25
CA ARG A 24 -5.36 3.48 13.14
C ARG A 24 -5.76 2.19 12.43
N MET A 25 -5.40 1.07 13.02
CA MET A 25 -5.82 -0.22 12.46
C MET A 25 -7.31 -0.43 12.75
N PRO A 26 -8.03 -0.97 11.76
CA PRO A 26 -9.49 -1.15 11.87
C PRO A 26 -9.94 -2.12 12.96
N ASP A 27 -9.05 -2.98 13.46
CA ASP A 27 -9.34 -3.84 14.59
C ASP A 27 -9.70 -3.05 15.84
N GLU A 28 -9.19 -1.81 15.97
CA GLU A 28 -9.56 -0.91 17.06
C GLU A 28 -10.87 -0.15 16.79
N SER A 29 -11.27 0.00 15.53
CA SER A 29 -12.52 0.65 15.11
C SER A 29 -13.68 -0.31 14.87
N GLY A 30 -13.42 -1.63 14.93
CA GLY A 30 -14.41 -2.65 14.65
C GLY A 30 -14.60 -2.97 13.15
N ASP A 31 -13.79 -2.37 12.29
CA ASP A 31 -13.83 -2.67 10.85
C ASP A 31 -13.19 -4.04 10.57
N GLN A 32 -13.76 -4.76 9.62
CA GLN A 32 -13.20 -6.05 9.22
C GLN A 32 -11.92 -5.87 8.41
N VAL A 33 -10.84 -6.53 8.81
CA VAL A 33 -9.57 -6.57 8.10
C VAL A 33 -9.39 -7.95 7.45
N ASP A 34 -9.14 -7.97 6.16
CA ASP A 34 -8.72 -9.17 5.45
C ASP A 34 -7.20 -9.18 5.32
N GLU A 35 -6.59 -10.32 5.61
CA GLU A 35 -5.14 -10.48 5.68
C GLU A 35 -4.65 -11.60 4.79
N MET A 36 -3.45 -11.43 4.23
CA MET A 36 -2.78 -12.45 3.43
C MET A 36 -1.26 -12.34 3.60
N ASP A 37 -0.64 -13.43 4.01
CA ASP A 37 0.82 -13.58 3.93
C ASP A 37 1.21 -14.00 2.52
N PHE A 38 2.32 -13.50 2.02
CA PHE A 38 2.75 -13.84 0.67
C PHE A 38 4.26 -13.80 0.49
N THR A 39 4.72 -14.58 -0.48
CA THR A 39 6.08 -14.58 -1.03
C THR A 39 6.01 -14.21 -2.51
N VAL A 40 7.16 -14.17 -3.19
CA VAL A 40 7.21 -13.89 -4.63
C VAL A 40 6.32 -14.84 -5.44
N ASP A 41 6.22 -16.09 -5.04
CA ASP A 41 5.41 -17.10 -5.74
C ASP A 41 3.90 -16.88 -5.59
N HIS A 42 3.49 -16.08 -4.61
CA HIS A 42 2.09 -15.77 -4.32
C HIS A 42 1.56 -14.48 -4.97
N LEU A 43 2.39 -13.77 -5.75
CA LEU A 43 1.96 -12.50 -6.37
C LEU A 43 0.69 -12.63 -7.23
N PRO A 44 0.48 -13.70 -8.03
CA PRO A 44 -0.80 -13.89 -8.71
C PRO A 44 -1.98 -14.00 -7.73
N GLY A 45 -1.78 -14.67 -6.60
CA GLY A 45 -2.78 -14.76 -5.52
C GLY A 45 -3.07 -13.41 -4.87
N VAL A 46 -2.05 -12.59 -4.68
CA VAL A 46 -2.20 -11.21 -4.17
C VAL A 46 -3.12 -10.40 -5.07
N ARG A 47 -2.91 -10.46 -6.38
CA ARG A 47 -3.77 -9.75 -7.35
C ARG A 47 -5.23 -10.19 -7.27
N ARG A 48 -5.48 -11.49 -7.16
CA ARG A 48 -6.85 -12.02 -7.00
C ARG A 48 -7.49 -11.61 -5.68
N PHE A 49 -6.73 -11.63 -4.62
CA PHE A 49 -7.18 -11.22 -3.28
C PHE A 49 -7.59 -9.74 -3.28
N VAL A 50 -6.76 -8.87 -3.84
CA VAL A 50 -7.04 -7.42 -3.93
C VAL A 50 -8.28 -7.17 -4.76
N ALA A 51 -8.40 -7.80 -5.92
CA ALA A 51 -9.56 -7.63 -6.80
C ALA A 51 -10.86 -8.05 -6.11
N ALA A 52 -10.88 -9.20 -5.46
CA ALA A 52 -12.04 -9.71 -4.75
C ALA A 52 -12.45 -8.79 -3.60
N HIS A 53 -11.49 -8.34 -2.79
CA HIS A 53 -11.76 -7.44 -1.67
C HIS A 53 -12.28 -6.08 -2.17
N ALA A 54 -11.61 -5.48 -3.15
CA ALA A 54 -11.98 -4.20 -3.71
C ALA A 54 -13.42 -4.19 -4.29
N ARG A 55 -13.80 -5.26 -4.99
CA ARG A 55 -15.17 -5.43 -5.49
C ARG A 55 -16.19 -5.54 -4.37
N ARG A 56 -15.89 -6.30 -3.33
CA ARG A 56 -16.78 -6.41 -2.16
C ARG A 56 -16.97 -5.06 -1.46
N CYS A 57 -15.95 -4.22 -1.45
CA CYS A 57 -16.03 -2.88 -0.87
C CYS A 57 -16.83 -1.91 -1.72
N GLY A 58 -17.07 -2.21 -3.00
CA GLY A 58 -17.87 -1.39 -3.90
C GLY A 58 -17.08 -0.50 -4.85
N LEU A 59 -15.79 -0.76 -5.09
CA LEU A 59 -15.04 -0.09 -6.15
C LEU A 59 -15.57 -0.53 -7.52
N ASP A 60 -15.59 0.39 -8.48
CA ASP A 60 -15.85 0.06 -9.87
C ASP A 60 -14.67 -0.71 -10.49
N GLU A 61 -14.88 -1.35 -11.64
CA GLU A 61 -13.87 -2.20 -12.27
C GLU A 61 -12.61 -1.45 -12.67
N ASP A 62 -12.69 -0.18 -13.06
CA ASP A 62 -11.51 0.61 -13.37
C ASP A 62 -10.67 0.86 -12.11
N SER A 63 -11.33 1.24 -11.02
CA SER A 63 -10.67 1.44 -9.73
C SER A 63 -10.13 0.13 -9.14
N VAL A 64 -10.83 -0.99 -9.33
CA VAL A 64 -10.33 -2.33 -8.96
C VAL A 64 -9.03 -2.63 -9.70
N GLY A 65 -9.00 -2.43 -11.02
CA GLY A 65 -7.81 -2.64 -11.83
C GLY A 65 -6.65 -1.76 -11.39
N ASP A 66 -6.91 -0.50 -11.11
CA ASP A 66 -5.93 0.46 -10.62
C ASP A 66 -5.33 0.03 -9.26
N LEU A 67 -6.18 -0.38 -8.33
CA LEU A 67 -5.72 -0.85 -7.02
C LEU A 67 -4.90 -2.14 -7.13
N VAL A 68 -5.30 -3.06 -8.01
CA VAL A 68 -4.53 -4.29 -8.29
C VAL A 68 -3.13 -3.95 -8.80
N ILE A 69 -3.01 -3.02 -9.74
CA ILE A 69 -1.71 -2.56 -10.26
C ILE A 69 -0.86 -1.97 -9.13
N ALA A 70 -1.43 -1.05 -8.37
CA ALA A 70 -0.72 -0.37 -7.28
C ALA A 70 -0.22 -1.34 -6.21
N VAL A 71 -1.09 -2.22 -5.73
CA VAL A 71 -0.72 -3.22 -4.71
C VAL A 71 0.33 -4.19 -5.26
N ASN A 72 0.16 -4.66 -6.50
CA ASN A 72 1.12 -5.57 -7.12
C ASN A 72 2.52 -4.96 -7.20
N GLU A 73 2.63 -3.68 -7.55
CA GLU A 73 3.93 -2.98 -7.60
C GLU A 73 4.58 -2.91 -6.22
N ILE A 74 3.85 -2.52 -5.20
CA ILE A 74 4.37 -2.43 -3.84
C ILE A 74 4.68 -3.82 -3.26
N ALA A 75 3.82 -4.79 -3.48
CA ALA A 75 4.03 -6.17 -3.04
C ALA A 75 5.29 -6.78 -3.68
N THR A 76 5.48 -6.55 -4.98
CA THR A 76 6.69 -6.99 -5.70
C THR A 76 7.94 -6.35 -5.11
N ASN A 77 7.92 -5.05 -4.83
CA ASN A 77 9.04 -4.36 -4.20
C ASN A 77 9.34 -4.94 -2.81
N GLY A 78 8.32 -5.20 -2.01
CA GLY A 78 8.47 -5.77 -0.67
C GLY A 78 9.20 -7.11 -0.67
N VAL A 79 8.80 -8.03 -1.55
CA VAL A 79 9.42 -9.37 -1.60
C VAL A 79 10.72 -9.44 -2.38
N ARG A 80 11.03 -8.45 -3.22
CA ARG A 80 12.30 -8.38 -3.96
C ARG A 80 13.39 -7.62 -3.22
N HIS A 81 13.03 -6.53 -2.56
CA HIS A 81 13.98 -5.60 -1.95
C HIS A 81 13.89 -5.57 -0.42
N GLY A 82 12.77 -6.03 0.13
CA GLY A 82 12.52 -6.10 1.56
C GLY A 82 12.91 -7.44 2.15
N SER A 83 11.94 -8.29 2.36
CA SER A 83 12.12 -9.62 2.93
C SER A 83 11.45 -10.68 2.04
N PRO A 84 11.87 -11.96 2.15
CA PRO A 84 11.27 -13.05 1.35
C PRO A 84 9.76 -13.20 1.55
N LYS A 85 9.25 -12.77 2.70
CA LYS A 85 7.85 -12.85 3.09
C LYS A 85 7.32 -11.47 3.46
N ALA A 86 6.11 -11.17 3.04
CA ALA A 86 5.42 -9.93 3.37
C ALA A 86 3.96 -10.22 3.75
N GLU A 87 3.30 -9.23 4.31
CA GLU A 87 1.90 -9.29 4.70
C GLU A 87 1.11 -8.20 3.98
N LEU A 88 -0.09 -8.55 3.52
CA LEU A 88 -1.06 -7.62 2.97
C LEU A 88 -2.28 -7.57 3.89
N HIS A 89 -2.67 -6.37 4.27
CA HIS A 89 -3.88 -6.10 5.03
C HIS A 89 -4.78 -5.18 4.23
N MET A 90 -6.06 -5.51 4.12
CA MET A 90 -7.03 -4.68 3.41
C MET A 90 -8.28 -4.46 4.26
N TRP A 91 -8.80 -3.24 4.21
CA TRP A 91 -10.02 -2.86 4.91
C TRP A 91 -10.68 -1.67 4.21
N ALA A 92 -11.94 -1.42 4.56
CA ALA A 92 -12.65 -0.22 4.17
C ALA A 92 -13.07 0.55 5.41
N SER A 93 -12.87 1.84 5.42
CA SER A 93 -13.26 2.73 6.51
C SER A 93 -13.45 4.14 5.99
N GLU A 94 -14.41 4.85 6.55
CA GLU A 94 -14.66 6.27 6.23
C GLU A 94 -14.74 6.60 4.73
N GLY A 95 -15.38 5.73 3.96
CA GLY A 95 -15.56 5.93 2.52
C GLY A 95 -14.32 5.70 1.69
N ARG A 96 -13.35 4.95 2.21
CA ARG A 96 -12.10 4.61 1.51
C ARG A 96 -11.78 3.13 1.63
N VAL A 97 -11.06 2.61 0.66
CA VAL A 97 -10.42 1.30 0.70
C VAL A 97 -8.94 1.52 1.00
N PHE A 98 -8.43 0.75 1.93
CA PHE A 98 -7.03 0.75 2.32
C PHE A 98 -6.39 -0.58 1.97
N ALA A 99 -5.16 -0.53 1.49
CA ALA A 99 -4.29 -1.68 1.34
C ALA A 99 -2.95 -1.35 2.01
N GLU A 100 -2.50 -2.21 2.90
CA GLU A 100 -1.26 -2.02 3.63
C GLU A 100 -0.35 -3.22 3.43
N ILE A 101 0.85 -2.98 2.93
CA ILE A 101 1.87 -3.99 2.72
C ILE A 101 2.96 -3.79 3.77
N ARG A 102 3.27 -4.86 4.51
CA ARG A 102 4.31 -4.89 5.54
C ARG A 102 5.36 -5.91 5.21
N ASP A 103 6.61 -5.51 5.28
CA ASP A 103 7.75 -6.42 5.18
C ASP A 103 8.82 -6.04 6.21
N GLU A 104 9.72 -6.97 6.51
CA GLU A 104 10.80 -6.76 7.48
C GLU A 104 12.05 -6.13 6.85
N GLY A 105 12.02 -5.85 5.56
CA GLY A 105 13.14 -5.26 4.86
C GLY A 105 13.26 -3.75 5.05
N ARG A 106 14.43 -3.24 4.73
CA ARG A 106 14.74 -1.81 4.87
C ARG A 106 14.91 -1.14 3.52
N TRP A 107 13.96 -1.33 2.63
CA TRP A 107 14.00 -0.54 1.40
C TRP A 107 13.37 0.83 1.68
N VAL A 108 14.15 1.88 1.46
CA VAL A 108 13.66 3.25 1.58
C VAL A 108 13.52 3.82 0.18
N PRO A 109 12.30 3.99 -0.32
CA PRO A 109 12.12 4.75 -1.53
C PRO A 109 12.27 6.23 -1.17
N SER A 110 13.48 6.74 -1.07
CA SER A 110 13.75 8.17 -0.82
C SER A 110 12.87 9.03 -1.76
N ALA A 111 13.30 9.93 -2.53
CA ALA A 111 12.46 10.67 -3.50
C ALA A 111 11.86 9.80 -4.63
N ALA A 112 11.97 8.48 -4.57
CA ALA A 112 11.42 7.59 -5.57
C ALA A 112 9.89 7.74 -5.65
N GLY A 113 9.38 7.91 -6.86
CA GLY A 113 7.96 8.09 -7.12
C GLY A 113 7.48 9.55 -7.13
N ASP A 114 8.30 10.52 -6.74
CA ASP A 114 7.94 11.95 -6.84
C ASP A 114 8.03 12.46 -8.28
N THR A 115 8.92 11.90 -9.05
CA THR A 115 9.10 12.21 -10.47
C THR A 115 9.06 10.94 -11.32
N PRO A 116 8.67 11.03 -12.60
CA PRO A 116 8.77 9.88 -13.49
C PRO A 116 10.20 9.37 -13.53
N PRO A 117 10.43 8.04 -13.43
CA PRO A 117 11.78 7.50 -13.58
C PRO A 117 12.29 7.71 -15.01
N ALA A 118 13.62 7.81 -15.15
CA ALA A 118 14.24 7.80 -16.48
C ALA A 118 13.91 6.48 -17.20
N SER A 119 13.79 6.51 -18.51
CA SER A 119 13.38 5.34 -19.31
C SER A 119 14.32 4.13 -19.20
N ASP A 120 15.54 4.35 -18.73
CA ASP A 120 16.59 3.35 -18.52
C ASP A 120 16.79 2.99 -17.03
N ALA A 121 16.00 3.57 -16.12
CA ALA A 121 16.10 3.28 -14.69
C ALA A 121 15.55 1.90 -14.38
N GLU A 122 16.36 1.07 -13.72
CA GLU A 122 15.88 -0.17 -13.12
C GLU A 122 15.12 0.15 -11.82
N GLY A 123 13.81 -0.06 -11.85
CA GLY A 123 12.93 0.19 -10.69
C GLY A 123 12.47 1.65 -10.58
N GLY A 124 11.68 1.94 -9.58
CA GLY A 124 11.09 3.27 -9.33
C GLY A 124 9.81 3.58 -10.11
N MET A 125 9.55 2.92 -11.23
CA MET A 125 8.34 3.09 -12.02
C MET A 125 7.10 2.70 -11.22
N GLY A 126 7.15 1.59 -10.50
CA GLY A 126 6.02 1.08 -9.74
C GLY A 126 5.54 2.04 -8.67
N LEU A 127 6.44 2.66 -7.92
CA LEU A 127 6.07 3.63 -6.89
C LEU A 127 5.50 4.92 -7.51
N TRP A 128 6.07 5.38 -8.61
CA TRP A 128 5.54 6.54 -9.34
C TRP A 128 4.13 6.26 -9.87
N VAL A 129 3.91 5.10 -10.51
CA VAL A 129 2.58 4.68 -10.99
C VAL A 129 1.59 4.60 -9.82
N THR A 130 1.99 3.99 -8.72
CA THR A 130 1.16 3.87 -7.52
C THR A 130 0.70 5.24 -7.01
N ARG A 131 1.59 6.22 -6.99
CA ARG A 131 1.26 7.59 -6.59
C ARG A 131 0.35 8.31 -7.57
N GLN A 132 0.40 7.95 -8.86
CA GLN A 132 -0.55 8.48 -9.85
C GLN A 132 -1.94 7.91 -9.68
N ILE A 133 -2.05 6.64 -9.28
CA ILE A 133 -3.30 5.89 -9.19
C ILE A 133 -4.02 6.14 -7.86
N CYS A 134 -3.31 6.04 -6.75
CA CYS A 134 -3.90 6.13 -5.41
C CYS A 134 -4.14 7.57 -4.98
N SER A 135 -5.18 7.79 -4.19
CA SER A 135 -5.46 9.12 -3.62
C SER A 135 -4.43 9.52 -2.55
N ALA A 136 -3.85 8.55 -1.86
CA ALA A 136 -2.76 8.76 -0.92
C ALA A 136 -1.87 7.52 -0.84
N VAL A 137 -0.58 7.75 -0.64
CA VAL A 137 0.44 6.72 -0.39
C VAL A 137 1.24 7.15 0.84
N HIS A 138 1.24 6.31 1.86
CA HIS A 138 2.00 6.54 3.08
C HIS A 138 3.08 5.48 3.23
N ILE A 139 4.32 5.91 3.39
CA ILE A 139 5.45 4.99 3.55
C ILE A 139 6.11 5.24 4.90
N ILE A 140 6.27 4.18 5.66
CA ILE A 140 7.02 4.18 6.90
C ILE A 140 8.12 3.16 6.78
N ALA A 141 9.36 3.61 6.79
CA ALA A 141 10.52 2.76 6.80
C ALA A 141 11.30 2.97 8.10
N GLY A 142 11.74 1.89 8.70
CA GLY A 142 12.45 1.92 9.95
C GLY A 142 13.26 0.66 10.23
N GLU A 143 13.82 0.56 11.42
CA GLU A 143 14.64 -0.58 11.80
C GLU A 143 13.89 -1.91 11.82
N ARG A 144 12.55 -1.88 11.98
CA ARG A 144 11.70 -3.06 12.05
C ARG A 144 11.10 -3.47 10.72
N GLY A 145 11.39 -2.74 9.65
CA GLY A 145 10.87 -3.02 8.34
C GLY A 145 10.21 -1.83 7.67
N THR A 146 9.44 -2.10 6.64
CA THR A 146 8.75 -1.11 5.82
C THR A 146 7.25 -1.38 5.82
N ILE A 147 6.47 -0.32 5.96
CA ILE A 147 5.01 -0.34 5.83
C ILE A 147 4.63 0.65 4.74
N VAL A 148 3.89 0.18 3.74
CA VAL A 148 3.32 1.03 2.69
C VAL A 148 1.81 0.91 2.75
N ARG A 149 1.12 2.02 2.96
CA ARG A 149 -0.33 2.11 2.98
C ARG A 149 -0.84 2.89 1.80
N LEU A 150 -1.73 2.28 1.05
CA LEU A 150 -2.41 2.87 -0.10
C LEU A 150 -3.85 3.18 0.26
N GLU A 151 -4.36 4.31 -0.22
CA GLU A 151 -5.75 4.71 -0.05
C GLU A 151 -6.41 4.95 -1.39
N MET A 152 -7.65 4.50 -1.52
CA MET A 152 -8.48 4.75 -2.71
C MET A 152 -9.91 5.09 -2.28
N PRO A 153 -10.49 6.19 -2.78
CA PRO A 153 -11.83 6.59 -2.39
C PRO A 153 -12.87 5.63 -2.95
N LEU A 154 -13.87 5.32 -2.15
CA LEU A 154 -15.07 4.65 -2.63
C LEU A 154 -15.94 5.65 -3.40
N PRO A 155 -16.68 5.19 -4.43
CA PRO A 155 -17.64 6.06 -5.09
C PRO A 155 -18.68 6.57 -4.09
N SER A 156 -19.03 7.84 -4.22
CA SER A 156 -20.11 8.40 -3.40
C SER A 156 -21.40 7.67 -3.71
N ARG A 157 -22.01 7.08 -2.71
CA ARG A 157 -23.36 6.54 -2.86
C ARG A 157 -24.32 7.72 -2.81
N TYR A 158 -24.75 8.14 -3.97
CA TYR A 158 -25.91 9.02 -4.04
C TYR A 158 -27.14 8.17 -3.73
N VAL A 159 -27.78 8.56 -2.68
CA VAL A 159 -29.10 8.03 -2.36
C VAL A 159 -30.15 8.80 -3.15
#